data_013b7a856baa705ed43051a7e1dc4ef1
#
_entry.id   013b7a856baa705ed43051a7e1dc4ef1
#
_cell.length_a   1.000
_cell.length_b   1.000
_cell.length_c   1.000
_cell.angle_alpha   90.00
_cell.angle_beta   90.00
_cell.angle_gamma   90.00
#
_symmetry.space_group_name_H-M   'P 1'
#
loop_
_entity.id
_entity.type
_entity.pdbx_description
1 polymer ?
#
loop_
_entity_poly.entity_id
_entity_poly.type
_entity_poly.pdbx_seq_one_letter_code
_entity_poly.pdbx_strand_id
1 'polypeptide(L)'
;MSPREQQLRQRLEARFAPTLLTIEDESHLHAGHAGAAGGHSHFRVTIVSEAFRGVSAVARHRLVYAAVDDLLKTDIHALAIEASPP
;
A
#
# COMPACT_ATOMS: atom_id res chain seq x y z
N MET A 1 -11.64 9.98 3.11
CA MET A 1 -10.61 8.93 3.23
C MET A 1 -11.17 7.79 4.05
N SER A 2 -11.10 6.57 3.55
CA SER A 2 -11.65 5.42 4.24
C SER A 2 -10.78 5.02 5.45
N PRO A 3 -11.33 4.28 6.42
CA PRO A 3 -10.52 3.79 7.54
C PRO A 3 -9.34 2.94 7.09
N ARG A 4 -9.51 2.11 6.07
CA ARG A 4 -8.42 1.29 5.54
C ARG A 4 -7.31 2.13 4.94
N GLU A 5 -7.68 3.15 4.19
CA GLU A 5 -6.72 4.07 3.58
C GLU A 5 -5.95 4.84 4.66
N GLN A 6 -6.63 5.27 5.72
CA GLN A 6 -5.99 5.95 6.83
C GLN A 6 -4.99 5.05 7.55
N GLN A 7 -5.34 3.78 7.76
CA GLN A 7 -4.45 2.82 8.39
C GLN A 7 -3.20 2.59 7.55
N LEU A 8 -3.36 2.45 6.23
CA LEU A 8 -2.23 2.33 5.32
C LEU A 8 -1.30 3.53 5.45
N ARG A 9 -1.88 4.73 5.40
CA ARG A 9 -1.11 5.96 5.46
C ARG A 9 -0.34 6.07 6.77
N GLN A 10 -1.00 5.81 7.89
CA GLN A 10 -0.36 5.90 9.20
C GLN A 10 0.83 4.94 9.31
N ARG A 11 0.65 3.70 8.85
CA ARG A 11 1.72 2.70 8.90
C ARG A 11 2.91 3.10 8.05
N LEU A 12 2.65 3.54 6.83
CA LEU A 12 3.71 3.90 5.90
C LEU A 12 4.42 5.17 6.30
N GLU A 13 3.69 6.15 6.82
CA GLU A 13 4.31 7.38 7.32
C GLU A 13 5.19 7.12 8.54
N ALA A 14 4.71 6.30 9.46
CA ALA A 14 5.47 5.98 10.67
C ALA A 14 6.73 5.18 10.35
N ARG A 15 6.65 4.28 9.38
CA ARG A 15 7.75 3.36 9.08
C ARG A 15 8.82 3.97 8.17
N PHE A 16 8.43 4.80 7.22
CA PHE A 16 9.34 5.25 6.16
C PHE A 16 9.57 6.74 6.11
N ALA A 17 8.80 7.55 6.83
CA ALA A 17 8.87 9.02 6.78
C ALA A 17 8.97 9.53 5.34
N PRO A 18 8.01 9.18 4.46
CA PRO A 18 8.14 9.46 3.03
C PRO A 18 8.07 10.94 2.72
N THR A 19 8.76 11.34 1.65
CA THR A 19 8.65 12.69 1.08
C THR A 19 7.42 12.79 0.17
N LEU A 20 6.96 11.66 -0.36
CA LEU A 20 5.73 11.57 -1.12
C LEU A 20 5.02 10.28 -0.75
N LEU A 21 3.72 10.36 -0.52
CA LEU A 21 2.90 9.18 -0.30
C LEU A 21 1.52 9.41 -0.91
N THR A 22 1.22 8.64 -1.94
CA THR A 22 -0.07 8.67 -2.61
C THR A 22 -0.71 7.29 -2.46
N ILE A 23 -1.96 7.28 -2.01
CA ILE A 23 -2.74 6.05 -1.87
C ILE A 23 -4.01 6.21 -2.67
N GLU A 24 -4.21 5.32 -3.64
CA GLU A 24 -5.39 5.32 -4.49
C GLU A 24 -6.22 4.08 -4.19
N ASP A 25 -7.49 4.28 -3.93
CA ASP A 25 -8.44 3.19 -3.74
C ASP A 25 -8.94 2.78 -5.12
N GLU A 26 -8.55 1.61 -5.58
CA GLU A 26 -8.94 1.07 -6.88
C GLU A 26 -9.99 -0.01 -6.78
N SER A 27 -10.64 -0.14 -5.64
CA SER A 27 -11.66 -1.17 -5.44
C SER A 27 -12.78 -1.10 -6.48
N HIS A 28 -13.14 0.08 -6.92
CA HIS A 28 -14.20 0.30 -7.91
C HIS A 28 -13.83 -0.27 -9.29
N LEU A 29 -12.55 -0.40 -9.61
CA LEU A 29 -12.09 -0.96 -10.88
C LEU A 29 -12.36 -2.45 -10.97
N HIS A 30 -12.64 -3.09 -9.83
CA HIS A 30 -12.90 -4.51 -9.74
C HIS A 30 -14.37 -4.81 -9.47
N ALA A 31 -15.21 -3.79 -9.45
CA ALA A 31 -16.64 -3.95 -9.20
C ALA A 31 -17.27 -4.85 -10.28
N GLY A 32 -18.07 -5.82 -9.84
CA GLY A 32 -18.66 -6.79 -10.75
C GLY A 32 -17.83 -8.04 -10.98
N HIS A 33 -16.59 -8.08 -10.57
CA HIS A 33 -15.77 -9.29 -10.62
C HIS A 33 -16.08 -10.15 -9.40
N ALA A 34 -16.04 -11.47 -9.60
CA ALA A 34 -16.32 -12.39 -8.49
C ALA A 34 -15.38 -12.16 -7.30
N GLY A 35 -14.13 -11.85 -7.57
CA GLY A 35 -13.15 -11.59 -6.51
C GLY A 35 -13.38 -10.31 -5.74
N ALA A 36 -14.22 -9.41 -6.26
CA ALA A 36 -14.52 -8.15 -5.58
C ALA A 36 -15.77 -8.27 -4.71
N ALA A 37 -16.51 -9.36 -4.82
CA ALA A 37 -17.69 -9.59 -4.00
C ALA A 37 -17.26 -9.68 -2.53
N GLY A 38 -18.05 -9.16 -1.64
CA GLY A 38 -17.75 -9.20 -0.22
C GLY A 38 -16.91 -8.03 0.29
N GLY A 39 -16.68 -7.02 -0.53
CA GLY A 39 -16.06 -5.77 -0.08
C GLY A 39 -14.55 -5.79 0.04
N HIS A 40 -13.87 -6.63 -0.72
CA HIS A 40 -12.41 -6.64 -0.76
C HIS A 40 -11.88 -5.31 -1.27
N SER A 41 -10.73 -4.88 -0.72
CA SER A 41 -10.11 -3.61 -1.04
C SER A 41 -8.88 -3.80 -1.93
N HIS A 42 -8.77 -2.96 -2.95
CA HIS A 42 -7.63 -2.92 -3.85
C HIS A 42 -7.06 -1.51 -3.80
N PHE A 43 -5.80 -1.39 -3.40
CA PHE A 43 -5.14 -0.09 -3.29
C PHE A 43 -3.86 -0.05 -4.11
N ARG A 44 -3.54 1.15 -4.59
CA ARG A 44 -2.24 1.43 -5.22
C ARG A 44 -1.52 2.45 -4.36
N VAL A 45 -0.29 2.14 -3.99
CA VAL A 45 0.54 3.01 -3.16
C VAL A 45 1.75 3.46 -3.99
N THR A 46 1.95 4.77 -4.03
CA THR A 46 3.19 5.35 -4.56
C THR A 46 3.89 6.00 -3.36
N ILE A 47 5.10 5.53 -3.06
CA ILE A 47 5.83 6.00 -1.89
C ILE A 47 7.28 6.32 -2.26
N VAL A 48 7.72 7.51 -1.89
CA VAL A 48 9.08 7.99 -2.10
C VAL A 48 9.71 8.25 -0.74
N SER A 49 10.83 7.60 -0.44
CA SER A 49 11.48 7.71 0.85
C SER A 49 12.98 7.47 0.75
N GLU A 50 13.76 8.19 1.56
CA GLU A 50 15.20 7.93 1.69
C GLU A 50 15.47 6.48 2.14
N ALA A 51 14.55 5.88 2.85
CA ALA A 51 14.70 4.50 3.31
C ALA A 51 14.90 3.51 2.16
N PHE A 52 14.53 3.89 0.95
CA PHE A 52 14.66 3.02 -0.23
C PHE A 52 15.94 3.23 -1.02
N ARG A 53 16.78 4.20 -0.63
CA ARG A 53 18.02 4.47 -1.35
C ARG A 53 18.96 3.29 -1.22
N GLY A 54 19.49 2.81 -2.36
CA GLY A 54 20.36 1.66 -2.37
C GLY A 54 19.68 0.31 -2.16
N VAL A 55 18.36 0.29 -2.11
CA VAL A 55 17.57 -0.92 -1.89
C VAL A 55 16.98 -1.37 -3.23
N SER A 56 17.09 -2.66 -3.53
CA SER A 56 16.56 -3.22 -4.78
C SER A 56 15.04 -3.10 -4.84
N ALA A 57 14.48 -3.14 -6.04
CA ALA A 57 13.03 -3.04 -6.22
C ALA A 57 12.30 -4.15 -5.45
N VAL A 58 12.83 -5.37 -5.48
CA VAL A 58 12.23 -6.49 -4.75
C VAL A 58 12.25 -6.25 -3.24
N ALA A 59 13.39 -5.77 -2.73
CA ALA A 59 13.52 -5.51 -1.30
C ALA A 59 12.62 -4.38 -0.84
N ARG A 60 12.45 -3.33 -1.66
CA ARG A 60 11.52 -2.23 -1.36
C ARG A 60 10.10 -2.76 -1.21
N HIS A 61 9.68 -3.60 -2.12
CA HIS A 61 8.36 -4.21 -2.12
C HIS A 61 8.15 -4.99 -0.81
N ARG A 62 9.14 -5.80 -0.43
CA ARG A 62 9.07 -6.59 0.80
C ARG A 62 8.98 -5.71 2.04
N LEU A 63 9.73 -4.61 2.07
CA LEU A 63 9.69 -3.68 3.20
C LEU A 63 8.32 -3.07 3.37
N VAL A 64 7.68 -2.66 2.27
CA VAL A 64 6.35 -2.07 2.31
C VAL A 64 5.32 -3.11 2.76
N TYR A 65 5.36 -4.31 2.20
CA TYR A 65 4.46 -5.38 2.61
C TYR A 65 4.61 -5.72 4.09
N ALA A 66 5.85 -5.78 4.59
CA ALA A 66 6.09 -6.07 6.00
C ALA A 66 5.49 -5.02 6.92
N ALA A 67 5.52 -3.76 6.50
CA ALA A 67 4.99 -2.65 7.30
C ALA A 67 3.47 -2.71 7.47
N VAL A 68 2.77 -3.36 6.53
CA VAL A 68 1.30 -3.41 6.52
C VAL A 68 0.77 -4.85 6.51
N ASP A 69 1.60 -5.80 6.90
CA ASP A 69 1.30 -7.23 6.80
C ASP A 69 -0.02 -7.63 7.46
N ASP A 70 -0.29 -7.11 8.64
CA ASP A 70 -1.53 -7.41 9.36
C ASP A 70 -2.77 -6.90 8.62
N LEU A 71 -2.66 -5.76 7.95
CA LEU A 71 -3.77 -5.20 7.17
C LEU A 71 -4.06 -6.06 5.94
N LEU A 72 -3.02 -6.62 5.34
CA LEU A 72 -3.17 -7.51 4.18
C LEU A 72 -3.87 -8.82 4.54
N LYS A 73 -3.80 -9.22 5.79
CA LYS A 73 -4.45 -10.45 6.25
C LYS A 73 -5.93 -10.26 6.56
N THR A 74 -6.36 -9.05 6.85
CA THR A 74 -7.72 -8.79 7.33
C THR A 74 -8.51 -7.82 6.48
N ASP A 75 -7.94 -6.65 6.17
CA ASP A 75 -8.70 -5.54 5.62
C ASP A 75 -8.43 -5.23 4.17
N ILE A 76 -7.28 -5.66 3.64
CA ILE A 76 -6.86 -5.29 2.28
C ILE A 76 -6.62 -6.55 1.47
N HIS A 77 -7.34 -6.66 0.35
CA HIS A 77 -7.25 -7.83 -0.51
C HIS A 77 -6.02 -7.79 -1.41
N ALA A 78 -5.72 -6.65 -1.99
CA ALA A 78 -4.61 -6.51 -2.92
C ALA A 78 -3.97 -5.12 -2.78
N LEU A 79 -2.65 -5.08 -2.95
CA LEU A 79 -1.89 -3.85 -2.83
C LEU A 79 -0.84 -3.79 -3.93
N ALA A 80 -0.96 -2.80 -4.81
CA ALA A 80 0.04 -2.50 -5.82
C ALA A 80 0.98 -1.41 -5.25
N ILE A 81 2.27 -1.59 -5.41
CA ILE A 81 3.27 -0.73 -4.76
C ILE A 81 4.27 -0.21 -5.78
N GLU A 82 4.49 1.11 -5.75
CA GLU A 82 5.60 1.75 -6.45
C GLU A 82 6.42 2.47 -5.38
N ALA A 83 7.59 1.92 -5.05
CA ALA A 83 8.47 2.46 -4.02
C ALA A 83 9.79 2.86 -4.64
N SER A 84 10.25 4.08 -4.32
CA SER A 84 11.51 4.59 -4.85
C SER A 84 12.16 5.59 -3.89
N PRO A 85 13.48 5.80 -4.01
CA PRO A 85 14.15 6.90 -3.29
C PRO A 85 13.81 8.23 -3.93
N PRO A 86 14.01 9.33 -3.19
CA PRO A 86 13.82 10.67 -3.74
C PRO A 86 14.75 10.98 -4.88
#